data_0549ca55d0ffdaf1c43d7eed32d5307a
#
_entry.id   0549ca55d0ffdaf1c43d7eed32d5307a
#
_cell.length_a   1.000
_cell.length_b   1.000
_cell.length_c   1.000
_cell.angle_alpha   90.00
_cell.angle_beta   90.00
_cell.angle_gamma   90.00
#
_symmetry.space_group_name_H-M   'P 1'
#
loop_
_entity.id
_entity.type
_entity.pdbx_description
1 polymer ?
#
loop_
_entity_poly.entity_id
_entity_poly.type
_entity_poly.pdbx_seq_one_letter_code
_entity_poly.pdbx_strand_id
1 'polypeptide(L)'
;MKMRCFRLPSLRKAIGMCLFFVLATSANAQRVGLKSNALYWAAMSPNLGAEFRVNRHLTLNAEVTGSLLRVGDFHTKMLSFAPEARYWFSARPQAGHFVGLMASATTYNILLNGTRHKGDAFGGGLTYGYSFVLSRHWSLETTVGVGGLHINEKKFNEATQDDPGRADNSRWLFAPLKAGVTFVYLIK
;
A
#
# COMPACT_ATOMS: atom_id res chain seq x y z
N MET A 1 25.58 18.77 39.98
CA MET A 1 26.08 18.12 38.78
C MET A 1 24.85 17.65 38.00
N LYS A 2 24.38 18.40 36.95
CA LYS A 2 23.15 18.11 36.19
C LYS A 2 23.52 17.20 35.02
N MET A 3 23.11 15.93 35.10
CA MET A 3 23.16 15.03 33.95
C MET A 3 22.15 15.51 32.87
N ARG A 4 22.67 15.96 31.74
CA ARG A 4 21.85 16.25 30.55
C ARG A 4 21.44 14.92 29.92
N CYS A 5 20.15 14.58 30.03
CA CYS A 5 19.54 13.51 29.20
C CYS A 5 19.79 13.81 27.73
N PHE A 6 20.55 12.95 27.10
CA PHE A 6 20.79 12.98 25.65
C PHE A 6 19.49 12.61 24.92
N ARG A 7 18.77 13.62 24.41
CA ARG A 7 17.58 13.41 23.60
C ARG A 7 17.98 12.72 22.29
N LEU A 8 17.45 11.55 22.06
CA LEU A 8 17.57 10.74 20.84
C LEU A 8 16.62 11.18 19.66
N PRO A 9 16.50 12.46 19.27
CA PRO A 9 15.81 12.80 18.03
C PRO A 9 16.72 12.70 16.80
N SER A 10 18.04 12.53 17.00
CA SER A 10 19.01 12.48 15.91
C SER A 10 19.02 11.14 15.18
N LEU A 11 18.77 10.01 15.87
CA LEU A 11 18.85 8.67 15.27
C LEU A 11 17.72 8.41 14.29
N ARG A 12 16.49 8.81 14.61
CA ARG A 12 15.35 8.69 13.70
C ARG A 12 15.50 9.56 12.44
N LYS A 13 16.01 10.78 12.61
CA LYS A 13 16.32 11.68 11.49
C LYS A 13 17.51 11.18 10.68
N ALA A 14 18.54 10.65 11.35
CA ALA A 14 19.70 10.07 10.68
C ALA A 14 19.35 8.81 9.87
N ILE A 15 18.51 7.91 10.41
CA ILE A 15 18.00 6.73 9.69
C ILE A 15 17.15 7.17 8.48
N GLY A 16 16.26 8.14 8.65
CA GLY A 16 15.45 8.69 7.56
C GLY A 16 16.31 9.35 6.47
N MET A 17 17.35 10.08 6.87
CA MET A 17 18.28 10.73 5.95
C MET A 17 19.21 9.73 5.25
N CYS A 18 19.69 8.69 5.94
CA CYS A 18 20.42 7.59 5.32
C CYS A 18 19.55 6.81 4.32
N LEU A 19 18.29 6.53 4.68
CA LEU A 19 17.34 5.88 3.76
C LEU A 19 17.08 6.73 2.52
N PHE A 20 16.93 8.04 2.70
CA PHE A 20 16.77 8.99 1.59
C PHE A 20 18.02 9.07 0.71
N PHE A 21 19.23 9.08 1.29
CA PHE A 21 20.48 9.08 0.54
C PHE A 21 20.72 7.76 -0.20
N VAL A 22 20.43 6.61 0.39
CA VAL A 22 20.51 5.30 -0.29
C VAL A 22 19.54 5.23 -1.47
N LEU A 23 18.37 5.84 -1.36
CA LEU A 23 17.41 5.96 -2.47
C LEU A 23 17.87 6.95 -3.54
N ALA A 24 18.57 8.01 -3.17
CA ALA A 24 19.02 9.06 -4.09
C ALA A 24 20.28 8.68 -4.91
N THR A 25 21.19 7.86 -4.34
CA THR A 25 22.43 7.45 -5.04
C THR A 25 22.20 6.40 -6.12
N SER A 26 21.03 5.74 -6.12
CA SER A 26 20.66 4.75 -7.13
C SER A 26 20.02 5.35 -8.40
N ALA A 27 19.89 6.66 -8.50
CA ALA A 27 19.06 7.35 -9.51
C ALA A 27 19.60 7.29 -10.96
N ASN A 28 20.85 6.90 -11.17
CA ASN A 28 21.47 7.02 -12.51
C ASN A 28 21.18 5.86 -13.48
N ALA A 29 20.43 4.83 -13.10
CA ALA A 29 20.04 3.72 -13.98
C ALA A 29 18.67 3.11 -13.64
N GLN A 30 17.91 3.73 -12.75
CA GLN A 30 16.63 3.17 -12.29
C GLN A 30 15.52 3.51 -13.27
N ARG A 31 14.99 2.47 -13.93
CA ARG A 31 13.71 2.60 -14.61
C ARG A 31 12.63 2.68 -13.55
N VAL A 32 11.87 3.75 -13.59
CA VAL A 32 10.72 3.99 -12.71
C VAL A 32 9.46 3.72 -13.50
N GLY A 33 8.56 2.90 -12.95
CA GLY A 33 7.22 2.70 -13.49
C GLY A 33 6.21 3.43 -12.61
N LEU A 34 5.39 4.28 -13.19
CA LEU A 34 4.18 4.80 -12.55
C LEU A 34 3.03 3.85 -12.80
N LYS A 35 2.22 3.60 -11.79
CA LYS A 35 1.16 2.58 -11.80
C LYS A 35 -0.15 3.13 -11.32
N SER A 36 -1.23 2.68 -11.96
CA SER A 36 -2.59 2.94 -11.50
C SER A 36 -3.50 1.75 -11.84
N ASN A 37 -4.26 1.28 -10.86
CA ASN A 37 -5.11 0.10 -10.96
C ASN A 37 -6.53 0.47 -11.35
N ALA A 38 -6.95 0.04 -12.53
CA ALA A 38 -8.27 0.33 -13.07
C ALA A 38 -9.42 -0.25 -12.23
N LEU A 39 -9.22 -1.43 -11.60
CA LEU A 39 -10.27 -2.01 -10.74
C LEU A 39 -10.51 -1.16 -9.49
N TYR A 40 -9.48 -0.52 -8.95
CA TYR A 40 -9.63 0.37 -7.80
C TYR A 40 -10.36 1.66 -8.19
N TRP A 41 -10.11 2.18 -9.39
CA TRP A 41 -10.87 3.32 -9.92
C TRP A 41 -12.34 2.96 -10.12
N ALA A 42 -12.64 1.77 -10.67
CA ALA A 42 -14.01 1.29 -10.80
C ALA A 42 -14.71 1.13 -9.44
N ALA A 43 -13.95 0.83 -8.37
CA ALA A 43 -14.42 0.78 -6.98
C ALA A 43 -14.38 2.15 -6.29
N MET A 44 -14.27 3.25 -7.03
CA MET A 44 -14.15 4.64 -6.51
C MET A 44 -13.04 4.80 -5.45
N SER A 45 -11.97 4.05 -5.61
CA SER A 45 -10.80 4.07 -4.74
C SER A 45 -9.54 4.38 -5.57
N PRO A 46 -9.38 5.62 -6.05
CA PRO A 46 -8.22 5.99 -6.85
C PRO A 46 -6.92 5.62 -6.15
N ASN A 47 -5.99 5.10 -6.94
CA ASN A 47 -4.68 4.70 -6.47
C ASN A 47 -3.57 5.16 -7.39
N LEU A 48 -2.42 5.36 -6.80
CA LEU A 48 -1.19 5.68 -7.50
C LEU A 48 -0.06 4.86 -6.89
N GLY A 49 0.77 4.29 -7.75
CA GLY A 49 1.95 3.52 -7.34
C GLY A 49 3.18 3.92 -8.13
N ALA A 50 4.32 3.63 -7.54
CA ALA A 50 5.61 3.74 -8.19
C ALA A 50 6.42 2.46 -7.98
N GLU A 51 7.02 1.96 -9.04
CA GLU A 51 7.87 0.79 -9.03
C GLU A 51 9.28 1.14 -9.46
N PHE A 52 10.24 0.78 -8.62
CA PHE A 52 11.66 1.05 -8.81
C PHE A 52 12.41 -0.25 -9.10
N ARG A 53 13.19 -0.26 -10.16
CA ARG A 53 14.05 -1.38 -10.48
C ARG A 53 15.29 -1.37 -9.60
N VAL A 54 15.50 -2.45 -8.82
CA VAL A 54 16.69 -2.63 -7.99
C VAL A 54 17.77 -3.38 -8.77
N ASN A 55 17.40 -4.48 -9.43
CA ASN A 55 18.29 -5.25 -10.26
C ASN A 55 17.53 -5.91 -11.44
N ARG A 56 18.16 -6.89 -12.12
CA ARG A 56 17.56 -7.55 -13.30
C ARG A 56 16.28 -8.33 -13.00
N HIS A 57 16.13 -8.81 -11.76
CA HIS A 57 15.00 -9.66 -11.37
C HIS A 57 14.19 -9.06 -10.22
N LEU A 58 14.70 -8.02 -9.55
CA LEU A 58 14.06 -7.46 -8.36
C LEU A 58 13.60 -6.03 -8.61
N THR A 59 12.35 -5.76 -8.25
CA THR A 59 11.78 -4.41 -8.18
C THR A 59 11.12 -4.17 -6.82
N LEU A 60 11.07 -2.91 -6.41
CA LEU A 60 10.31 -2.44 -5.26
C LEU A 60 9.17 -1.58 -5.74
N ASN A 61 7.97 -1.95 -5.36
CA ASN A 61 6.74 -1.23 -5.66
C ASN A 61 6.18 -0.61 -4.37
N ALA A 62 5.67 0.59 -4.47
CA ALA A 62 4.93 1.24 -3.39
C ALA A 62 3.65 1.84 -3.97
N GLU A 63 2.52 1.56 -3.33
CA GLU A 63 1.19 1.94 -3.82
C GLU A 63 0.40 2.61 -2.71
N VAL A 64 -0.24 3.74 -3.03
CA VAL A 64 -1.15 4.46 -2.15
C VAL A 64 -2.53 4.41 -2.77
N THR A 65 -3.53 4.05 -1.98
CA THR A 65 -4.94 4.00 -2.39
C THR A 65 -5.76 4.86 -1.44
N GLY A 66 -6.57 5.75 -1.98
CA GLY A 66 -7.50 6.58 -1.22
C GLY A 66 -8.93 6.28 -1.65
N SER A 67 -9.87 6.24 -0.71
CA SER A 67 -11.31 6.20 -1.01
C SER A 67 -12.03 7.28 -0.23
N LEU A 68 -12.86 8.04 -0.94
CA LEU A 68 -13.72 9.07 -0.39
C LEU A 68 -15.11 8.90 -1.01
N LEU A 69 -15.82 7.86 -0.62
CA LEU A 69 -17.13 7.56 -1.16
C LEU A 69 -18.22 8.14 -0.23
N ARG A 70 -19.19 8.83 -0.86
CA ARG A 70 -20.41 9.31 -0.21
C ARG A 70 -21.61 8.96 -1.09
N VAL A 71 -22.42 8.02 -0.64
CA VAL A 71 -23.66 7.62 -1.35
C VAL A 71 -24.76 7.51 -0.31
N GLY A 72 -25.66 8.48 -0.26
CA GLY A 72 -26.68 8.56 0.77
C GLY A 72 -26.09 8.59 2.18
N ASP A 73 -26.54 7.71 3.06
CA ASP A 73 -26.04 7.56 4.43
C ASP A 73 -24.74 6.76 4.54
N PHE A 74 -24.22 6.23 3.43
CA PHE A 74 -22.95 5.51 3.38
C PHE A 74 -21.81 6.47 3.11
N HIS A 75 -20.93 6.63 4.11
CA HIS A 75 -19.71 7.44 3.99
C HIS A 75 -18.50 6.57 4.27
N THR A 76 -17.57 6.50 3.33
CA THR A 76 -16.31 5.79 3.50
C THR A 76 -15.13 6.73 3.27
N LYS A 77 -14.22 6.75 4.23
CA LYS A 77 -12.89 7.34 4.10
C LYS A 77 -11.87 6.24 4.37
N MET A 78 -11.03 5.96 3.39
CA MET A 78 -9.98 4.95 3.51
C MET A 78 -8.68 5.50 2.92
N LEU A 79 -7.58 5.22 3.59
CA LEU A 79 -6.24 5.43 3.08
C LEU A 79 -5.44 4.17 3.31
N SER A 80 -4.84 3.64 2.27
CA SER A 80 -4.01 2.44 2.31
C SER A 80 -2.65 2.71 1.69
N PHE A 81 -1.61 2.14 2.31
CA PHE A 81 -0.25 2.10 1.78
C PHE A 81 0.21 0.66 1.68
N ALA A 82 0.70 0.27 0.52
CA ALA A 82 1.07 -1.11 0.22
C ALA A 82 2.45 -1.17 -0.47
N PRO A 83 3.54 -1.33 0.30
CA PRO A 83 4.85 -1.66 -0.23
C PRO A 83 4.93 -3.13 -0.62
N GLU A 84 5.66 -3.42 -1.69
CA GLU A 84 5.78 -4.76 -2.25
C GLU A 84 7.16 -4.95 -2.89
N ALA A 85 7.86 -6.04 -2.54
CA ALA A 85 9.07 -6.49 -3.21
C ALA A 85 8.69 -7.58 -4.22
N ARG A 86 9.12 -7.43 -5.48
CA ARG A 86 8.74 -8.31 -6.60
C ARG A 86 9.94 -8.97 -7.23
N TYR A 87 9.85 -10.26 -7.44
CA TYR A 87 10.80 -11.05 -8.19
C TYR A 87 10.23 -11.42 -9.56
N TRP A 88 10.93 -11.03 -10.62
CA TRP A 88 10.56 -11.25 -12.01
C TRP A 88 11.29 -12.48 -12.54
N PHE A 89 10.54 -13.42 -13.10
CA PHE A 89 11.12 -14.63 -13.72
C PHE A 89 11.82 -14.32 -15.04
N SER A 90 11.40 -13.28 -15.72
CA SER A 90 12.04 -12.79 -16.94
C SER A 90 13.31 -12.00 -16.61
N ALA A 91 14.35 -12.14 -17.42
CA ALA A 91 15.55 -11.28 -17.39
C ALA A 91 15.24 -9.80 -17.71
N ARG A 92 14.02 -9.51 -18.19
CA ARG A 92 13.50 -8.17 -18.43
C ARG A 92 12.50 -7.82 -17.34
N PRO A 93 12.89 -7.07 -16.31
CA PRO A 93 11.95 -6.66 -15.26
C PRO A 93 10.81 -5.85 -15.83
N GLN A 94 9.67 -5.90 -15.15
CA GLN A 94 8.43 -5.28 -15.58
C GLN A 94 7.85 -5.88 -16.88
N ALA A 95 8.20 -7.15 -17.17
CA ALA A 95 7.67 -7.92 -18.28
C ALA A 95 7.54 -9.40 -17.90
N GLY A 96 6.41 -10.03 -18.22
CA GLY A 96 6.14 -11.44 -17.92
C GLY A 96 5.68 -11.68 -16.49
N HIS A 97 5.94 -12.88 -15.98
CA HIS A 97 5.51 -13.33 -14.67
C HIS A 97 6.36 -12.76 -13.53
N PHE A 98 5.71 -12.48 -12.42
CA PHE A 98 6.37 -12.12 -11.16
C PHE A 98 5.66 -12.74 -9.96
N VAL A 99 6.40 -12.89 -8.89
CA VAL A 99 5.90 -13.13 -7.53
C VAL A 99 6.33 -11.97 -6.66
N GLY A 100 5.50 -11.62 -5.68
CA GLY A 100 5.81 -10.53 -4.76
C GLY A 100 5.53 -10.89 -3.32
N LEU A 101 6.28 -10.24 -2.44
CA LEU A 101 6.00 -10.17 -1.01
C LEU A 101 5.52 -8.76 -0.71
N MET A 102 4.28 -8.63 -0.23
CA MET A 102 3.67 -7.35 0.08
C MET A 102 3.40 -7.21 1.58
N ALA A 103 3.45 -5.97 2.05
CA ALA A 103 2.85 -5.55 3.29
C ALA A 103 1.76 -4.51 2.98
N SER A 104 0.80 -4.33 3.88
CA SER A 104 -0.23 -3.30 3.75
C SER A 104 -0.55 -2.69 5.10
N ALA A 105 -0.78 -1.39 5.09
CA ALA A 105 -1.30 -0.65 6.22
C ALA A 105 -2.48 0.20 5.72
N THR A 106 -3.64 0.03 6.33
CA THR A 106 -4.87 0.68 5.93
C THR A 106 -5.55 1.28 7.15
N THR A 107 -5.91 2.55 7.06
CA THR A 107 -6.81 3.18 8.02
C THR A 107 -8.15 3.44 7.35
N TYR A 108 -9.24 3.16 8.04
CA TYR A 108 -10.57 3.34 7.49
C TYR A 108 -11.54 3.95 8.51
N ASN A 109 -12.51 4.69 7.99
CA ASN A 109 -13.62 5.27 8.73
C ASN A 109 -14.87 5.13 7.87
N ILE A 110 -15.74 4.20 8.25
CA ILE A 110 -16.94 3.83 7.50
C ILE A 110 -18.15 4.17 8.37
N LEU A 111 -19.07 4.97 7.85
CA LEU A 111 -20.39 5.19 8.44
C LEU A 111 -21.39 4.32 7.69
N LEU A 112 -22.06 3.43 8.42
CA LEU A 112 -23.08 2.54 7.89
C LEU A 112 -24.30 2.57 8.81
N ASN A 113 -25.46 3.00 8.32
CA ASN A 113 -26.73 3.01 9.07
C ASN A 113 -26.60 3.64 10.47
N GLY A 114 -25.94 4.81 10.59
CA GLY A 114 -25.77 5.52 11.86
C GLY A 114 -24.71 4.91 12.80
N THR A 115 -24.06 3.83 12.42
CA THR A 115 -22.96 3.23 13.17
C THR A 115 -21.63 3.55 12.46
N ARG A 116 -20.71 4.14 13.19
CA ARG A 116 -19.38 4.48 12.70
C ARG A 116 -18.38 3.39 13.04
N HIS A 117 -17.79 2.80 12.02
CA HIS A 117 -16.71 1.83 12.10
C HIS A 117 -15.39 2.54 11.79
N LYS A 118 -14.53 2.67 12.79
CA LYS A 118 -13.21 3.25 12.62
C LYS A 118 -12.18 2.22 13.04
N GLY A 119 -11.16 2.02 12.19
CA GLY A 119 -10.14 1.04 12.49
C GLY A 119 -8.90 1.18 11.63
N ASP A 120 -7.92 0.39 12.05
CA ASP A 120 -6.68 0.20 11.34
C ASP A 120 -6.51 -1.28 11.01
N ALA A 121 -6.01 -1.57 9.84
CA ALA A 121 -5.70 -2.90 9.40
C ALA A 121 -4.26 -2.96 8.90
N PHE A 122 -3.50 -3.95 9.36
CA PHE A 122 -2.18 -4.22 8.80
C PHE A 122 -2.12 -5.67 8.39
N GLY A 123 -1.42 -5.91 7.29
CA GLY A 123 -1.29 -7.24 6.77
C GLY A 123 -0.06 -7.43 5.93
N GLY A 124 0.12 -8.66 5.51
CA GLY A 124 1.15 -9.03 4.57
C GLY A 124 0.80 -10.33 3.89
N GLY A 125 1.35 -10.53 2.71
CA GLY A 125 1.04 -11.70 1.93
C GLY A 125 1.86 -11.82 0.67
N LEU A 126 1.51 -12.81 -0.11
CA LEU A 126 2.13 -13.11 -1.39
C LEU A 126 1.26 -12.60 -2.52
N THR A 127 1.91 -12.08 -3.55
CA THR A 127 1.29 -11.66 -4.79
C THR A 127 1.85 -12.46 -5.95
N TYR A 128 1.04 -12.64 -6.96
CA TYR A 128 1.43 -13.17 -8.24
C TYR A 128 0.80 -12.35 -9.35
N GLY A 129 1.54 -12.13 -10.42
CA GLY A 129 1.02 -11.38 -11.53
C GLY A 129 1.76 -11.61 -12.83
N TYR A 130 1.19 -11.00 -13.87
CA TYR A 130 1.75 -11.01 -15.21
C TYR A 130 1.68 -9.61 -15.82
N SER A 131 2.78 -9.17 -16.41
CA SER A 131 2.87 -7.88 -17.10
C SER A 131 2.97 -8.08 -18.62
N PHE A 132 1.96 -7.57 -19.33
CA PHE A 132 1.88 -7.51 -20.77
C PHE A 132 2.53 -6.22 -21.26
N VAL A 133 3.60 -6.32 -22.03
CA VAL A 133 4.26 -5.14 -22.60
C VAL A 133 3.45 -4.70 -23.84
N LEU A 134 2.77 -3.56 -23.77
CA LEU A 134 1.97 -3.02 -24.85
C LEU A 134 2.81 -2.14 -25.80
N SER A 135 3.75 -1.37 -25.25
CA SER A 135 4.63 -0.51 -26.04
C SER A 135 5.95 -0.24 -25.29
N ARG A 136 6.77 0.68 -25.81
CA ARG A 136 8.04 1.10 -25.17
C ARG A 136 7.87 1.66 -23.76
N HIS A 137 6.74 2.31 -23.51
CA HIS A 137 6.48 3.03 -22.27
C HIS A 137 5.25 2.48 -21.51
N TRP A 138 4.40 1.69 -22.16
CA TRP A 138 3.17 1.20 -21.58
C TRP A 138 3.15 -0.29 -21.38
N SER A 139 2.72 -0.72 -20.21
CA SER A 139 2.42 -2.12 -19.91
C SER A 139 1.08 -2.24 -19.19
N LEU A 140 0.44 -3.37 -19.35
CA LEU A 140 -0.75 -3.77 -18.61
C LEU A 140 -0.38 -4.91 -17.68
N GLU A 141 -0.71 -4.80 -16.42
CA GLU A 141 -0.36 -5.79 -15.41
C GLU A 141 -1.61 -6.34 -14.75
N THR A 142 -1.70 -7.66 -14.66
CA THR A 142 -2.71 -8.35 -13.87
C THR A 142 -2.05 -8.88 -12.60
N THR A 143 -2.69 -8.67 -11.44
CA THR A 143 -2.13 -9.07 -10.15
C THR A 143 -3.22 -9.62 -9.25
N VAL A 144 -2.89 -10.71 -8.55
CA VAL A 144 -3.67 -11.23 -7.43
C VAL A 144 -2.76 -11.41 -6.22
N GLY A 145 -3.30 -11.23 -5.03
CA GLY A 145 -2.55 -11.38 -3.79
C GLY A 145 -3.42 -11.87 -2.65
N VAL A 146 -2.85 -12.73 -1.82
CA VAL A 146 -3.51 -13.32 -0.66
C VAL A 146 -2.59 -13.26 0.55
N GLY A 147 -3.16 -13.17 1.74
CA GLY A 147 -2.35 -13.14 2.95
C GLY A 147 -3.14 -12.92 4.22
N GLY A 148 -2.41 -12.67 5.31
CA GLY A 148 -2.97 -12.40 6.62
C GLY A 148 -3.20 -10.91 6.84
N LEU A 149 -4.34 -10.58 7.40
CA LEU A 149 -4.74 -9.23 7.78
C LEU A 149 -5.11 -9.20 9.26
N HIS A 150 -4.49 -8.33 10.02
CA HIS A 150 -4.83 -8.03 11.39
C HIS A 150 -5.69 -6.77 11.42
N ILE A 151 -6.90 -6.87 11.93
CA ILE A 151 -7.87 -5.77 11.98
C ILE A 151 -8.08 -5.36 13.42
N ASN A 152 -7.93 -4.07 13.70
CA ASN A 152 -8.31 -3.44 14.96
C ASN A 152 -9.48 -2.50 14.68
N GLU A 153 -10.66 -2.81 15.19
CA GLU A 153 -11.89 -2.09 14.93
C GLU A 153 -12.46 -1.49 16.20
N LYS A 154 -12.91 -0.24 16.11
CA LYS A 154 -13.74 0.44 17.12
C LYS A 154 -15.10 0.74 16.50
N LYS A 155 -16.17 0.38 17.22
CA LYS A 155 -17.55 0.68 16.83
C LYS A 155 -18.10 1.80 17.71
N PHE A 156 -18.67 2.81 17.06
CA PHE A 156 -19.33 3.92 17.74
C PHE A 156 -20.77 4.03 17.26
N ASN A 157 -21.68 4.21 18.18
CA ASN A 157 -23.03 4.61 17.85
C ASN A 157 -23.12 6.13 17.91
N GLU A 158 -23.47 6.81 16.80
CA GLU A 158 -23.53 8.28 16.75
C GLU A 158 -24.53 8.89 17.74
N ALA A 159 -25.52 8.11 18.19
CA ALA A 159 -26.53 8.54 19.16
C ALA A 159 -26.03 8.56 20.61
N THR A 160 -24.97 7.84 20.92
CA THR A 160 -24.37 7.77 22.26
C THR A 160 -22.91 8.21 22.15
N GLN A 161 -22.62 9.39 22.66
CA GLN A 161 -21.31 10.03 22.61
C GLN A 161 -20.29 9.35 23.58
N ASP A 162 -20.30 8.01 23.62
CA ASP A 162 -19.36 7.21 24.39
C ASP A 162 -18.06 7.05 23.62
N ASP A 163 -16.97 7.56 24.18
CA ASP A 163 -15.60 7.40 23.66
C ASP A 163 -15.01 6.08 24.21
N PRO A 164 -15.01 5.00 23.44
CA PRO A 164 -14.36 3.76 23.88
C PRO A 164 -12.86 3.91 23.72
N GLY A 165 -12.17 4.17 24.79
CA GLY A 165 -10.71 4.31 24.82
C GLY A 165 -9.89 3.09 24.33
N ARG A 166 -10.53 1.97 23.96
CA ARG A 166 -9.87 0.72 23.52
C ARG A 166 -10.58 0.13 22.30
N ALA A 167 -9.80 -0.54 21.43
CA ALA A 167 -10.35 -1.30 20.30
C ALA A 167 -11.24 -2.44 20.83
N ASP A 168 -12.51 -2.48 20.41
CA ASP A 168 -13.49 -3.46 20.86
C ASP A 168 -13.25 -4.86 20.27
N ASN A 169 -12.63 -4.93 19.11
CA ASN A 169 -12.42 -6.17 18.39
C ASN A 169 -11.08 -6.18 17.65
N SER A 170 -10.24 -7.15 17.98
CA SER A 170 -8.96 -7.39 17.31
C SER A 170 -8.95 -8.83 16.80
N ARG A 171 -8.76 -9.02 15.49
CA ARG A 171 -8.78 -10.35 14.89
C ARG A 171 -7.81 -10.50 13.73
N TRP A 172 -7.31 -11.72 13.55
CA TRP A 172 -6.61 -12.13 12.35
C TRP A 172 -7.58 -12.73 11.34
N LEU A 173 -7.38 -12.38 10.09
CA LEU A 173 -8.17 -12.87 8.97
C LEU A 173 -7.24 -13.22 7.81
N PHE A 174 -7.45 -14.37 7.18
CA PHE A 174 -6.86 -14.67 5.89
C PHE A 174 -7.79 -14.15 4.80
N ALA A 175 -7.28 -13.31 3.91
CA ALA A 175 -8.09 -12.60 2.93
C ALA A 175 -7.34 -12.37 1.60
N PRO A 176 -8.06 -12.14 0.50
CA PRO A 176 -7.46 -11.54 -0.68
C PRO A 176 -7.01 -10.11 -0.32
N LEU A 177 -5.72 -9.82 -0.50
CA LEU A 177 -5.12 -8.53 -0.16
C LEU A 177 -5.03 -7.61 -1.37
N LYS A 178 -4.94 -8.19 -2.57
CA LYS A 178 -4.77 -7.43 -3.80
C LYS A 178 -5.46 -8.14 -4.97
N ALA A 179 -6.15 -7.37 -5.78
CA ALA A 179 -6.61 -7.77 -7.10
C ALA A 179 -6.46 -6.55 -8.01
N GLY A 180 -5.93 -6.74 -9.22
CA GLY A 180 -5.66 -5.57 -10.04
C GLY A 180 -5.51 -5.87 -11.52
N VAL A 181 -6.01 -4.90 -12.29
CA VAL A 181 -5.65 -4.66 -13.69
C VAL A 181 -5.02 -3.27 -13.71
N THR A 182 -3.70 -3.21 -13.81
CA THR A 182 -2.92 -2.01 -13.55
C THR A 182 -2.26 -1.53 -14.84
N PHE A 183 -2.46 -0.25 -15.17
CA PHE A 183 -1.70 0.43 -16.20
C PHE A 183 -0.37 0.88 -15.62
N VAL A 184 0.70 0.61 -16.35
CA VAL A 184 2.07 0.95 -15.95
C VAL A 184 2.68 1.83 -17.03
N TYR A 185 3.15 3.00 -16.63
CA TYR A 185 3.92 3.90 -17.50
C TYR A 185 5.39 3.91 -17.08
N LEU A 186 6.27 3.49 -17.98
CA LEU A 186 7.71 3.39 -17.75
C LEU A 186 8.38 4.71 -18.08
N ILE A 187 8.98 5.34 -17.07
CA ILE A 187 9.84 6.51 -17.22
C ILE A 187 11.26 6.01 -17.46
N LYS A 188 11.91 6.51 -18.50
CA LYS A 188 13.30 6.18 -18.81
C LYS A 188 14.25 7.04 -18.01
#